data_08ff4d9c0854033d3ead51250f859e3c
#
_entry.id   08ff4d9c0854033d3ead51250f859e3c
#
_cell.length_a   1.000
_cell.length_b   1.000
_cell.length_c   1.000
_cell.angle_alpha   90.00
_cell.angle_beta   90.00
_cell.angle_gamma   90.00
#
_symmetry.space_group_name_H-M   'P 1'
#
loop_
_entity.id
_entity.type
_entity.pdbx_description
1 polymer ?
#
loop_
_entity_poly.entity_id
_entity_poly.type
_entity_poly.pdbx_seq_one_letter_code
_entity_poly.pdbx_strand_id
1 'polypeptide(L)'
;ILLKYINSYTIYSFLVILLLLSSPLKIVKAQNIRLIQDAEIELYIREWVEPILKVAGLSPNSVNIYIVNDNTINAFVAGGQNIFINTGLILAAKEVNALIGVLAHEVGHISGGHLNRAVNSMKRAQETVTIATIITAGLMAASKVAGLDTPAGLAKLATLGPSIAERNFYKHTRQNEKYADAAAIEYMTAVNRSCIPLTELLKTLGKQELLHENRQDPYLRTHPISRDRISDIMEATKNINIDKSENLLLDEIKFKRIVAKIIAFTNTPGKTLLLYPKSSSQIDAKYARAIAYLRLPDLDKGIKEI
;
A
#
# COMPACT_ATOMS: atom_id res chain seq x y z
N ILE A 1 21.44 56.32 20.12
CA ILE A 1 21.23 57.04 18.82
C ILE A 1 20.96 56.02 17.66
N LEU A 2 21.14 54.71 17.83
CA LEU A 2 20.97 53.70 16.75
C LEU A 2 19.51 53.21 16.54
N LEU A 3 18.55 53.64 17.30
CA LEU A 3 17.13 53.15 17.25
C LEU A 3 16.20 53.99 16.36
N LYS A 4 16.67 55.04 15.69
CA LYS A 4 15.84 55.97 14.91
C LYS A 4 15.69 55.66 13.40
N TYR A 5 16.28 54.55 12.90
CA TYR A 5 16.22 54.19 11.47
C TYR A 5 15.73 52.77 11.21
N ILE A 6 15.02 52.13 12.14
CA ILE A 6 14.35 50.89 11.82
C ILE A 6 13.08 51.26 11.05
N ASN A 7 13.15 51.15 9.74
CA ASN A 7 12.05 51.42 8.82
C ASN A 7 10.93 50.42 9.13
N SER A 8 9.65 50.86 9.13
CA SER A 8 8.49 50.01 9.42
C SER A 8 8.49 48.73 8.61
N TYR A 9 9.11 48.71 7.41
CA TYR A 9 9.26 47.54 6.57
C TYR A 9 10.18 46.46 7.18
N THR A 10 11.23 46.83 7.90
CA THR A 10 12.10 45.87 8.61
C THR A 10 11.37 45.23 9.79
N ILE A 11 10.52 45.96 10.49
CA ILE A 11 9.69 45.46 11.58
C ILE A 11 8.64 44.49 11.03
N TYR A 12 7.97 44.84 9.92
CA TYR A 12 7.00 43.92 9.27
C TYR A 12 7.66 42.67 8.71
N SER A 13 8.83 42.77 8.12
CA SER A 13 9.58 41.60 7.64
C SER A 13 10.00 40.67 8.77
N PHE A 14 10.43 41.26 9.90
CA PHE A 14 10.81 40.47 11.07
C PHE A 14 9.59 39.80 11.73
N LEU A 15 8.44 40.50 11.79
CA LEU A 15 7.17 39.91 12.27
C LEU A 15 6.66 38.78 11.37
N VAL A 16 6.77 38.92 10.06
CA VAL A 16 6.38 37.85 9.11
C VAL A 16 7.30 36.62 9.24
N ILE A 17 8.61 36.82 9.39
CA ILE A 17 9.55 35.75 9.65
C ILE A 17 9.28 35.09 11.00
N LEU A 18 8.99 35.87 12.05
CA LEU A 18 8.64 35.33 13.35
C LEU A 18 7.31 34.55 13.34
N LEU A 19 6.33 35.00 12.55
CA LEU A 19 5.05 34.28 12.33
C LEU A 19 5.23 32.98 11.55
N LEU A 20 6.13 32.95 10.59
CA LEU A 20 6.49 31.74 9.84
C LEU A 20 7.26 30.73 10.71
N LEU A 21 8.11 31.23 11.62
CA LEU A 21 8.84 30.39 12.59
C LEU A 21 7.96 29.89 13.75
N SER A 22 6.85 30.57 14.05
CA SER A 22 5.90 30.17 15.09
C SER A 22 4.82 29.21 14.60
N SER A 23 4.82 28.84 13.31
CA SER A 23 3.93 27.80 12.81
C SER A 23 4.23 26.50 13.56
N PRO A 24 3.26 25.85 14.23
CA PRO A 24 3.52 24.59 14.91
C PRO A 24 3.93 23.57 13.86
N LEU A 25 5.21 23.20 13.86
CA LEU A 25 5.67 22.04 13.11
C LEU A 25 4.81 20.87 13.60
N LYS A 26 3.86 20.43 12.77
CA LYS A 26 3.14 19.18 13.03
C LYS A 26 4.20 18.09 13.03
N ILE A 27 4.62 17.67 14.23
CA ILE A 27 5.45 16.48 14.39
C ILE A 27 4.60 15.34 13.85
N VAL A 28 4.90 14.92 12.62
CA VAL A 28 4.36 13.69 12.06
C VAL A 28 4.93 12.58 12.92
N LYS A 29 4.10 12.06 13.82
CA LYS A 29 4.46 10.90 14.63
C LYS A 29 4.69 9.76 13.66
N ALA A 30 5.94 9.34 13.49
CA ALA A 30 6.25 8.13 12.73
C ALA A 30 5.45 6.98 13.36
N GLN A 31 4.54 6.38 12.62
CA GLN A 31 3.85 5.17 13.06
C GLN A 31 4.92 4.09 13.18
N ASN A 32 5.08 3.52 14.37
CA ASN A 32 5.95 2.37 14.56
C ASN A 32 5.35 1.17 13.82
N ILE A 33 5.92 0.85 12.67
CA ILE A 33 5.54 -0.35 11.90
C ILE A 33 5.98 -1.55 12.74
N ARG A 34 5.01 -2.38 13.15
CA ARG A 34 5.27 -3.63 13.87
C ARG A 34 5.42 -4.75 12.85
N LEU A 35 6.63 -5.24 12.66
CA LEU A 35 6.89 -6.37 11.78
C LEU A 35 6.66 -7.69 12.55
N ILE A 36 6.08 -8.66 11.85
CA ILE A 36 6.05 -10.05 12.28
C ILE A 36 7.24 -10.73 11.63
N GLN A 37 8.09 -11.33 12.46
CA GLN A 37 9.18 -12.20 12.04
C GLN A 37 8.79 -13.64 12.36
N ASP A 38 8.43 -14.39 11.34
CA ASP A 38 8.00 -15.78 11.47
C ASP A 38 8.50 -16.58 10.28
N ALA A 39 9.41 -17.50 10.55
CA ALA A 39 10.09 -18.28 9.50
C ALA A 39 9.14 -19.10 8.64
N GLU A 40 8.02 -19.63 9.19
CA GLU A 40 7.05 -20.41 8.44
C GLU A 40 6.26 -19.52 7.46
N ILE A 41 5.77 -18.36 7.95
CA ILE A 41 5.03 -17.41 7.12
C ILE A 41 5.92 -16.86 6.00
N GLU A 42 7.13 -16.44 6.35
CA GLU A 42 8.10 -15.88 5.40
C GLU A 42 8.50 -16.91 4.35
N LEU A 43 8.74 -18.17 4.76
CA LEU A 43 9.08 -19.25 3.84
C LEU A 43 7.97 -19.51 2.81
N TYR A 44 6.72 -19.66 3.26
CA TYR A 44 5.63 -19.98 2.34
C TYR A 44 5.31 -18.83 1.39
N ILE A 45 5.30 -17.59 1.89
CA ILE A 45 5.13 -16.43 1.01
C ILE A 45 6.28 -16.32 0.02
N ARG A 46 7.51 -16.60 0.42
CA ARG A 46 8.68 -16.61 -0.45
C ARG A 46 8.55 -17.69 -1.54
N GLU A 47 8.16 -18.90 -1.18
CA GLU A 47 7.91 -20.00 -2.14
C GLU A 47 6.88 -19.60 -3.21
N TRP A 48 5.83 -18.89 -2.83
CA TRP A 48 4.79 -18.48 -3.78
C TRP A 48 5.21 -17.30 -4.67
N VAL A 49 6.00 -16.39 -4.15
CA VAL A 49 6.39 -15.18 -4.88
C VAL A 49 7.63 -15.39 -5.75
N GLU A 50 8.53 -16.26 -5.37
CA GLU A 50 9.79 -16.48 -6.12
C GLU A 50 9.58 -16.84 -7.60
N PRO A 51 8.66 -17.74 -8.00
CA PRO A 51 8.36 -17.98 -9.41
C PRO A 51 7.86 -16.73 -10.14
N ILE A 52 7.03 -15.90 -9.47
CA ILE A 52 6.53 -14.63 -9.99
C ILE A 52 7.69 -13.66 -10.25
N LEU A 53 8.62 -13.52 -9.30
CA LEU A 53 9.80 -12.66 -9.45
C LEU A 53 10.66 -13.09 -10.65
N LYS A 54 10.86 -14.40 -10.84
CA LYS A 54 11.63 -14.93 -11.97
C LYS A 54 10.97 -14.58 -13.31
N VAL A 55 9.65 -14.74 -13.42
CA VAL A 55 8.89 -14.37 -14.62
C VAL A 55 8.95 -12.85 -14.87
N ALA A 56 8.91 -12.04 -13.81
CA ALA A 56 9.04 -10.60 -13.89
C ALA A 56 10.47 -10.11 -14.24
N GLY A 57 11.43 -11.02 -14.41
CA GLY A 57 12.84 -10.67 -14.67
C GLY A 57 13.56 -10.07 -13.46
N LEU A 58 13.04 -10.28 -12.25
CA LEU A 58 13.62 -9.77 -11.02
C LEU A 58 14.42 -10.88 -10.31
N SER A 59 15.56 -10.53 -9.73
CA SER A 59 16.29 -11.46 -8.87
C SER A 59 15.51 -11.68 -7.58
N PRO A 60 15.18 -12.93 -7.19
CA PRO A 60 14.50 -13.22 -5.94
C PRO A 60 15.20 -12.61 -4.71
N ASN A 61 16.53 -12.53 -4.73
CA ASN A 61 17.33 -11.99 -3.63
C ASN A 61 17.31 -10.45 -3.54
N SER A 62 16.82 -9.77 -4.58
CA SER A 62 16.73 -8.29 -4.58
C SER A 62 15.41 -7.76 -4.03
N VAL A 63 14.41 -8.63 -3.82
CA VAL A 63 13.09 -8.27 -3.32
C VAL A 63 12.91 -8.82 -1.92
N ASN A 64 12.74 -7.92 -0.95
CA ASN A 64 12.42 -8.31 0.43
C ASN A 64 10.91 -8.27 0.66
N ILE A 65 10.42 -9.17 1.49
CA ILE A 65 9.01 -9.25 1.87
C ILE A 65 8.92 -9.13 3.39
N TYR A 66 8.06 -8.22 3.84
CA TYR A 66 7.85 -7.93 5.25
C TYR A 66 6.37 -8.08 5.61
N ILE A 67 6.10 -8.77 6.70
CA ILE A 67 4.74 -8.92 7.24
C ILE A 67 4.54 -7.85 8.31
N VAL A 68 3.52 -7.02 8.13
CA VAL A 68 3.16 -5.95 9.06
C VAL A 68 1.99 -6.41 9.93
N ASN A 69 2.15 -6.33 11.24
CA ASN A 69 1.06 -6.58 12.18
C ASN A 69 0.07 -5.41 12.19
N ASP A 70 -0.79 -5.39 11.20
CA ASP A 70 -1.83 -4.38 11.00
C ASP A 70 -3.09 -5.06 10.44
N ASN A 71 -4.23 -4.81 11.07
CA ASN A 71 -5.51 -5.42 10.69
C ASN A 71 -6.16 -4.78 9.46
N THR A 72 -5.62 -3.68 8.93
CA THR A 72 -6.11 -3.06 7.71
C THR A 72 -5.70 -3.87 6.49
N ILE A 73 -6.54 -3.88 5.47
CA ILE A 73 -6.22 -4.54 4.20
C ILE A 73 -5.25 -3.64 3.44
N ASN A 74 -4.00 -4.07 3.32
CA ASN A 74 -2.99 -3.35 2.55
C ASN A 74 -1.83 -4.26 2.12
N ALA A 75 -1.26 -3.97 0.95
CA ALA A 75 0.09 -4.33 0.54
C ALA A 75 0.66 -3.15 -0.24
N PHE A 76 1.95 -2.94 -0.20
CA PHE A 76 2.59 -1.84 -0.90
C PHE A 76 4.09 -2.05 -1.06
N VAL A 77 4.65 -1.42 -2.09
CA VAL A 77 6.10 -1.35 -2.32
C VAL A 77 6.66 -0.06 -1.74
N ALA A 78 7.74 -0.15 -0.97
CA ALA A 78 8.43 1.03 -0.44
C ALA A 78 9.94 0.80 -0.33
N GLY A 79 10.73 1.89 -0.24
CA GLY A 79 12.16 1.82 0.01
C GLY A 79 12.95 1.00 -1.02
N GLY A 80 12.58 1.07 -2.29
CA GLY A 80 13.20 0.30 -3.37
C GLY A 80 12.37 -0.93 -3.77
N GLN A 81 12.85 -2.13 -3.50
CA GLN A 81 12.19 -3.39 -3.88
C GLN A 81 11.70 -4.16 -2.63
N ASN A 82 11.14 -3.45 -1.65
CA ASN A 82 10.58 -4.08 -0.47
C ASN A 82 9.06 -4.10 -0.57
N ILE A 83 8.47 -5.29 -0.43
CA ILE A 83 7.03 -5.50 -0.39
C ILE A 83 6.60 -5.64 1.07
N PHE A 84 5.65 -4.83 1.49
CA PHE A 84 5.05 -4.89 2.82
C PHE A 84 3.63 -5.45 2.69
N ILE A 85 3.29 -6.40 3.55
CA ILE A 85 1.99 -7.10 3.55
C ILE A 85 1.38 -6.98 4.94
N ASN A 86 0.24 -6.33 5.05
CA ASN A 86 -0.50 -6.28 6.30
C ASN A 86 -1.17 -7.61 6.60
N THR A 87 -1.19 -8.01 7.88
CA THR A 87 -1.94 -9.21 8.31
C THR A 87 -3.41 -9.14 7.91
N GLY A 88 -4.01 -7.94 7.90
CA GLY A 88 -5.39 -7.75 7.43
C GLY A 88 -5.62 -8.21 6.00
N LEU A 89 -4.66 -8.01 5.09
CA LEU A 89 -4.76 -8.53 3.72
C LEU A 89 -4.74 -10.06 3.69
N ILE A 90 -3.81 -10.69 4.42
CA ILE A 90 -3.70 -12.15 4.49
C ILE A 90 -5.01 -12.75 5.00
N LEU A 91 -5.60 -12.13 6.03
CA LEU A 91 -6.86 -12.60 6.61
C LEU A 91 -8.08 -12.33 5.72
N ALA A 92 -8.04 -11.31 4.88
CA ALA A 92 -9.12 -10.99 3.93
C ALA A 92 -9.07 -11.84 2.65
N ALA A 93 -7.91 -12.32 2.27
CA ALA A 93 -7.76 -13.24 1.16
C ALA A 93 -8.39 -14.59 1.51
N LYS A 94 -9.39 -15.02 0.74
CA LYS A 94 -10.12 -16.27 0.99
C LYS A 94 -9.38 -17.49 0.48
N GLU A 95 -8.52 -17.29 -0.49
CA GLU A 95 -7.76 -18.30 -1.21
C GLU A 95 -6.32 -17.83 -1.39
N VAL A 96 -5.38 -18.77 -1.45
CA VAL A 96 -3.96 -18.45 -1.62
C VAL A 96 -3.70 -17.63 -2.90
N ASN A 97 -4.41 -17.93 -3.98
CA ASN A 97 -4.24 -17.21 -5.25
C ASN A 97 -4.75 -15.75 -5.17
N ALA A 98 -5.64 -15.39 -4.26
CA ALA A 98 -5.99 -13.99 -4.01
C ALA A 98 -4.79 -13.21 -3.43
N LEU A 99 -4.10 -13.79 -2.46
CA LEU A 99 -2.89 -13.20 -1.87
C LEU A 99 -1.77 -13.12 -2.92
N ILE A 100 -1.50 -14.23 -3.62
CA ILE A 100 -0.45 -14.27 -4.65
C ILE A 100 -0.75 -13.28 -5.77
N GLY A 101 -2.01 -13.10 -6.16
CA GLY A 101 -2.43 -12.11 -7.16
C GLY A 101 -2.11 -10.68 -6.75
N VAL A 102 -2.35 -10.31 -5.47
CA VAL A 102 -1.93 -9.00 -4.95
C VAL A 102 -0.41 -8.88 -4.98
N LEU A 103 0.32 -9.92 -4.57
CA LEU A 103 1.79 -9.90 -4.59
C LEU A 103 2.34 -9.80 -6.02
N ALA A 104 1.71 -10.45 -6.99
CA ALA A 104 2.06 -10.32 -8.41
C ALA A 104 1.80 -8.88 -8.92
N HIS A 105 0.74 -8.23 -8.46
CA HIS A 105 0.47 -6.81 -8.73
C HIS A 105 1.56 -5.90 -8.14
N GLU A 106 1.97 -6.12 -6.89
CA GLU A 106 3.09 -5.38 -6.27
C GLU A 106 4.42 -5.60 -7.02
N VAL A 107 4.67 -6.85 -7.47
CA VAL A 107 5.81 -7.16 -8.33
C VAL A 107 5.72 -6.41 -9.67
N GLY A 108 4.50 -6.26 -10.23
CA GLY A 108 4.24 -5.42 -11.39
C GLY A 108 4.63 -3.95 -11.16
N HIS A 109 4.38 -3.41 -9.98
CA HIS A 109 4.85 -2.08 -9.62
C HIS A 109 6.37 -1.98 -9.55
N ILE A 110 7.06 -3.01 -9.06
CA ILE A 110 8.53 -3.04 -9.01
C ILE A 110 9.11 -3.12 -10.42
N SER A 111 8.69 -4.11 -11.22
CA SER A 111 9.18 -4.34 -12.58
C SER A 111 8.90 -3.15 -13.50
N GLY A 112 7.74 -2.53 -13.33
CA GLY A 112 7.36 -1.29 -13.99
C GLY A 112 8.12 -0.05 -13.53
N GLY A 113 8.90 -0.09 -12.44
CA GLY A 113 9.61 1.07 -11.90
C GLY A 113 8.69 2.20 -11.42
N HIS A 114 7.48 1.87 -10.97
CA HIS A 114 6.43 2.84 -10.66
C HIS A 114 6.79 3.74 -9.48
N LEU A 115 7.43 3.19 -8.43
CA LEU A 115 7.87 3.96 -7.27
C LEU A 115 8.90 5.03 -7.63
N ASN A 116 9.90 4.67 -8.44
CA ASN A 116 10.93 5.62 -8.88
C ASN A 116 10.33 6.74 -9.74
N ARG A 117 9.38 6.40 -10.62
CA ARG A 117 8.67 7.41 -11.42
C ARG A 117 7.80 8.31 -10.56
N ALA A 118 7.11 7.78 -9.55
CA ALA A 118 6.30 8.56 -8.63
C ALA A 118 7.15 9.56 -7.84
N VAL A 119 8.28 9.12 -7.26
CA VAL A 119 9.22 9.98 -6.54
C VAL A 119 9.78 11.09 -7.45
N ASN A 120 10.19 10.75 -8.68
CA ASN A 120 10.70 11.73 -9.62
C ASN A 120 9.62 12.71 -10.09
N SER A 121 8.37 12.25 -10.23
CA SER A 121 7.23 13.11 -10.57
C SER A 121 6.89 14.08 -9.45
N MET A 122 6.93 13.62 -8.20
CA MET A 122 6.74 14.49 -7.03
C MET A 122 7.84 15.55 -6.91
N LYS A 123 9.11 15.18 -7.12
CA LYS A 123 10.22 16.14 -7.13
C LYS A 123 10.01 17.22 -8.20
N ARG A 124 9.71 16.84 -9.45
CA ARG A 124 9.44 17.79 -10.53
C ARG A 124 8.23 18.68 -10.25
N ALA A 125 7.15 18.11 -9.68
CA ALA A 125 5.98 18.88 -9.30
C ALA A 125 6.32 19.91 -8.22
N GLN A 126 7.09 19.54 -7.21
CA GLN A 126 7.54 20.45 -6.16
C GLN A 126 8.46 21.54 -6.70
N GLU A 127 9.40 21.22 -7.60
CA GLU A 127 10.26 22.18 -8.29
C GLU A 127 9.42 23.18 -9.10
N THR A 128 8.42 22.67 -9.87
CA THR A 128 7.53 23.53 -10.67
C THR A 128 6.71 24.47 -9.80
N VAL A 129 6.14 23.98 -8.70
CA VAL A 129 5.39 24.81 -7.74
C VAL A 129 6.31 25.86 -7.11
N THR A 130 7.51 25.49 -6.72
CA THR A 130 8.49 26.40 -6.13
C THR A 130 8.86 27.51 -7.10
N ILE A 131 9.20 27.16 -8.36
CA ILE A 131 9.55 28.14 -9.41
C ILE A 131 8.35 29.07 -9.69
N ALA A 132 7.15 28.53 -9.85
CA ALA A 132 5.95 29.33 -10.08
C ALA A 132 5.69 30.32 -8.92
N THR A 133 5.90 29.87 -7.69
CA THR A 133 5.73 30.72 -6.48
C THR A 133 6.77 31.85 -6.45
N ILE A 134 8.04 31.56 -6.76
CA ILE A 134 9.10 32.57 -6.80
C ILE A 134 8.83 33.61 -7.89
N ILE A 135 8.44 33.16 -9.11
CA ILE A 135 8.11 34.07 -10.22
C ILE A 135 6.92 34.96 -9.83
N THR A 136 5.85 34.37 -9.29
CA THR A 136 4.66 35.12 -8.89
C THR A 136 4.97 36.13 -7.80
N ALA A 137 5.73 35.75 -6.77
CA ALA A 137 6.15 36.67 -5.70
C ALA A 137 7.04 37.80 -6.24
N GLY A 138 7.96 37.48 -7.16
CA GLY A 138 8.82 38.48 -7.81
C GLY A 138 7.99 39.48 -8.65
N LEU A 139 7.03 39.02 -9.43
CA LEU A 139 6.14 39.85 -10.22
C LEU A 139 5.23 40.74 -9.35
N MET A 140 4.69 40.20 -8.25
CA MET A 140 3.91 40.96 -7.28
C MET A 140 4.74 42.08 -6.61
N ALA A 141 5.98 41.79 -6.24
CA ALA A 141 6.90 42.76 -5.65
C ALA A 141 7.23 43.87 -6.67
N ALA A 142 7.53 43.50 -7.91
CA ALA A 142 7.83 44.45 -8.99
C ALA A 142 6.64 45.37 -9.33
N SER A 143 5.41 44.82 -9.39
CA SER A 143 4.18 45.60 -9.62
C SER A 143 3.94 46.64 -8.50
N LYS A 144 4.19 46.23 -7.26
CA LYS A 144 4.04 47.10 -6.11
C LYS A 144 5.07 48.25 -6.10
N VAL A 145 6.31 47.96 -6.48
CA VAL A 145 7.37 48.99 -6.62
C VAL A 145 7.07 49.94 -7.77
N ALA A 146 6.50 49.44 -8.87
CA ALA A 146 6.08 50.23 -10.02
C ALA A 146 4.78 51.02 -9.85
N GLY A 147 4.09 50.87 -8.72
CA GLY A 147 2.78 51.49 -8.47
C GLY A 147 1.64 50.97 -9.36
N LEU A 148 1.81 49.79 -9.93
CA LEU A 148 0.83 49.14 -10.80
C LEU A 148 -0.10 48.22 -9.99
N ASP A 149 -1.39 48.18 -10.36
CA ASP A 149 -2.29 47.20 -9.81
C ASP A 149 -1.84 45.76 -10.16
N THR A 150 -1.87 44.86 -9.17
CA THR A 150 -1.51 43.47 -9.40
C THR A 150 -2.48 42.82 -10.36
N PRO A 151 -2.07 42.36 -11.55
CA PRO A 151 -2.98 41.75 -12.50
C PRO A 151 -3.69 40.56 -11.87
N ALA A 152 -5.03 40.52 -11.91
CA ALA A 152 -5.85 39.42 -11.33
C ALA A 152 -5.48 38.03 -11.90
N GLY A 153 -4.81 37.99 -13.06
CA GLY A 153 -4.30 36.76 -13.66
C GLY A 153 -3.10 36.14 -12.94
N LEU A 154 -2.29 36.92 -12.20
CA LEU A 154 -1.12 36.40 -11.49
C LEU A 154 -1.49 35.51 -10.31
N ALA A 155 -2.58 35.82 -9.61
CA ALA A 155 -3.09 34.97 -8.54
C ALA A 155 -3.59 33.60 -9.07
N LYS A 156 -4.16 33.57 -10.28
CA LYS A 156 -4.57 32.32 -10.96
C LYS A 156 -3.37 31.46 -11.35
N LEU A 157 -2.24 32.02 -11.75
CA LEU A 157 -1.03 31.30 -12.10
C LEU A 157 -0.45 30.51 -10.90
N ALA A 158 -0.51 31.09 -9.71
CA ALA A 158 -0.07 30.41 -8.48
C ALA A 158 -0.92 29.18 -8.13
N THR A 159 -2.20 29.16 -8.52
CA THR A 159 -3.15 28.04 -8.23
C THR A 159 -3.19 27.01 -9.35
N LEU A 160 -2.75 27.31 -10.57
CA LEU A 160 -2.77 26.37 -11.70
C LEU A 160 -1.68 25.29 -11.60
N GLY A 161 -0.50 25.62 -11.08
CA GLY A 161 0.62 24.69 -10.95
C GLY A 161 0.26 23.44 -10.13
N PRO A 162 -0.26 23.57 -8.90
CA PRO A 162 -0.71 22.43 -8.10
C PRO A 162 -1.77 21.58 -8.80
N SER A 163 -2.78 22.18 -9.42
CA SER A 163 -3.87 21.47 -10.10
C SER A 163 -3.40 20.65 -11.31
N ILE A 164 -2.43 21.17 -12.08
CA ILE A 164 -1.85 20.45 -13.22
C ILE A 164 -0.97 19.28 -12.71
N ALA A 165 -0.17 19.51 -11.69
CA ALA A 165 0.68 18.49 -11.08
C ALA A 165 -0.18 17.34 -10.51
N GLU A 166 -1.28 17.67 -9.81
CA GLU A 166 -2.22 16.71 -9.25
C GLU A 166 -2.90 15.87 -10.34
N ARG A 167 -3.42 16.50 -11.40
CA ARG A 167 -4.05 15.78 -12.53
C ARG A 167 -3.08 14.83 -13.24
N ASN A 168 -1.83 15.25 -13.43
CA ASN A 168 -0.80 14.41 -14.02
C ASN A 168 -0.46 13.24 -13.10
N PHE A 169 -0.39 13.47 -11.79
CA PHE A 169 -0.16 12.42 -10.81
C PHE A 169 -1.25 11.35 -10.87
N TYR A 170 -2.53 11.73 -10.82
CA TYR A 170 -3.65 10.79 -10.91
C TYR A 170 -3.70 10.03 -12.25
N LYS A 171 -3.35 10.70 -13.36
CA LYS A 171 -3.28 10.02 -14.66
C LYS A 171 -2.17 8.96 -14.68
N HIS A 172 -0.99 9.28 -14.17
CA HIS A 172 0.11 8.32 -14.05
C HIS A 172 -0.25 7.17 -13.12
N THR A 173 -0.92 7.43 -12.01
CA THR A 173 -1.36 6.39 -11.07
C THR A 173 -2.28 5.39 -11.77
N ARG A 174 -3.31 5.82 -12.49
CA ARG A 174 -4.21 4.91 -13.22
C ARG A 174 -3.49 4.06 -14.28
N GLN A 175 -2.54 4.65 -14.99
CA GLN A 175 -1.73 3.90 -15.97
C GLN A 175 -0.84 2.87 -15.29
N ASN A 176 -0.25 3.21 -14.16
CA ASN A 176 0.57 2.30 -13.37
C ASN A 176 -0.25 1.12 -12.83
N GLU A 177 -1.51 1.39 -12.38
CA GLU A 177 -2.41 0.34 -11.93
C GLU A 177 -2.77 -0.63 -13.08
N LYS A 178 -3.14 -0.10 -14.25
CA LYS A 178 -3.41 -0.93 -15.43
C LYS A 178 -2.21 -1.77 -15.85
N TYR A 179 -1.01 -1.21 -15.79
CA TYR A 179 0.21 -1.97 -16.05
C TYR A 179 0.42 -3.06 -15.00
N ALA A 180 0.28 -2.76 -13.72
CA ALA A 180 0.47 -3.72 -12.64
C ALA A 180 -0.58 -4.85 -12.69
N ASP A 181 -1.84 -4.54 -13.07
CA ASP A 181 -2.88 -5.56 -13.30
C ASP A 181 -2.54 -6.47 -14.47
N ALA A 182 -2.10 -5.91 -15.60
CA ALA A 182 -1.69 -6.70 -16.77
C ALA A 182 -0.49 -7.58 -16.45
N ALA A 183 0.50 -7.03 -15.74
CA ALA A 183 1.67 -7.78 -15.27
C ALA A 183 1.27 -8.90 -14.30
N ALA A 184 0.35 -8.65 -13.37
CA ALA A 184 -0.14 -9.68 -12.45
C ALA A 184 -0.78 -10.85 -13.21
N ILE A 185 -1.61 -10.57 -14.23
CA ILE A 185 -2.25 -11.58 -15.06
C ILE A 185 -1.19 -12.39 -15.81
N GLU A 186 -0.24 -11.72 -16.46
CA GLU A 186 0.86 -12.34 -17.19
C GLU A 186 1.68 -13.25 -16.28
N TYR A 187 2.14 -12.74 -15.13
CA TYR A 187 2.99 -13.48 -14.20
C TYR A 187 2.26 -14.68 -13.58
N MET A 188 1.01 -14.48 -13.13
CA MET A 188 0.19 -15.56 -12.58
C MET A 188 -0.04 -16.67 -13.61
N THR A 189 -0.39 -16.28 -14.85
CA THR A 189 -0.60 -17.23 -15.96
C THR A 189 0.66 -18.02 -16.28
N ALA A 190 1.81 -17.35 -16.35
CA ALA A 190 3.10 -17.98 -16.65
C ALA A 190 3.52 -19.03 -15.60
N VAL A 191 3.03 -18.89 -14.36
CA VAL A 191 3.26 -19.86 -13.28
C VAL A 191 2.06 -20.78 -13.04
N ASN A 192 1.14 -20.89 -14.01
CA ASN A 192 -0.06 -21.72 -13.97
C ASN A 192 -0.97 -21.46 -12.75
N ARG A 193 -1.21 -20.16 -12.43
CA ARG A 193 -2.08 -19.71 -11.34
C ARG A 193 -3.20 -18.81 -11.85
N SER A 194 -4.38 -18.97 -11.27
CA SER A 194 -5.57 -18.17 -11.62
C SER A 194 -5.57 -16.81 -10.95
N CYS A 195 -5.85 -15.75 -11.73
CA CYS A 195 -6.11 -14.40 -11.21
C CYS A 195 -7.57 -14.17 -10.77
N ILE A 196 -8.48 -15.12 -10.97
CA ILE A 196 -9.90 -14.97 -10.60
C ILE A 196 -10.07 -14.62 -9.12
N PRO A 197 -9.37 -15.27 -8.16
CA PRO A 197 -9.49 -14.92 -6.74
C PRO A 197 -9.05 -13.49 -6.41
N LEU A 198 -8.06 -12.94 -7.12
CA LEU A 198 -7.71 -11.51 -7.02
C LEU A 198 -8.90 -10.62 -7.37
N THR A 199 -9.62 -10.93 -8.46
CA THR A 199 -10.78 -10.16 -8.89
C THR A 199 -11.89 -10.15 -7.82
N GLU A 200 -12.13 -11.27 -7.16
CA GLU A 200 -13.13 -11.36 -6.08
C GLU A 200 -12.70 -10.52 -4.84
N LEU A 201 -11.42 -10.51 -4.52
CA LEU A 201 -10.88 -9.64 -3.48
C LEU A 201 -11.06 -8.16 -3.84
N LEU A 202 -10.71 -7.76 -5.06
CA LEU A 202 -10.89 -6.39 -5.55
C LEU A 202 -12.36 -5.97 -5.56
N LYS A 203 -13.30 -6.83 -5.97
CA LYS A 203 -14.74 -6.56 -5.88
C LYS A 203 -15.19 -6.32 -4.43
N THR A 204 -14.64 -7.07 -3.50
CA THR A 204 -14.96 -6.91 -2.07
C THR A 204 -14.46 -5.57 -1.55
N LEU A 205 -13.24 -5.19 -1.90
CA LEU A 205 -12.65 -3.90 -1.55
C LEU A 205 -13.36 -2.73 -2.24
N GLY A 206 -13.71 -2.87 -3.52
CA GLY A 206 -14.41 -1.83 -4.29
C GLY A 206 -15.77 -1.42 -3.70
N LYS A 207 -16.41 -2.27 -2.89
CA LYS A 207 -17.62 -1.89 -2.13
C LYS A 207 -17.36 -0.78 -1.10
N GLN A 208 -16.11 -0.61 -0.68
CA GLN A 208 -15.73 0.45 0.27
C GLN A 208 -15.50 1.81 -0.39
N GLU A 209 -15.47 1.92 -1.73
CA GLU A 209 -15.32 3.21 -2.43
C GLU A 209 -16.41 4.22 -2.07
N LEU A 210 -17.59 3.74 -1.68
CA LEU A 210 -18.70 4.59 -1.23
C LEU A 210 -18.55 5.08 0.21
N LEU A 211 -17.56 4.57 0.95
CA LEU A 211 -17.28 5.02 2.31
C LEU A 211 -16.41 6.28 2.28
N HIS A 212 -16.54 7.10 3.33
CA HIS A 212 -15.62 8.22 3.53
C HIS A 212 -14.17 7.69 3.65
N GLU A 213 -13.18 8.41 3.08
CA GLU A 213 -11.77 8.01 3.00
C GLU A 213 -11.19 7.47 4.32
N ASN A 214 -11.59 8.07 5.46
CA ASN A 214 -11.13 7.64 6.79
C ASN A 214 -11.65 6.24 7.20
N ARG A 215 -12.62 5.68 6.47
CA ARG A 215 -13.20 4.35 6.69
C ARG A 215 -12.80 3.34 5.64
N GLN A 216 -12.09 3.78 4.61
CA GLN A 216 -11.58 2.90 3.57
C GLN A 216 -10.28 2.23 4.03
N ASP A 217 -10.07 0.99 3.60
CA ASP A 217 -8.79 0.35 3.77
C ASP A 217 -7.68 1.10 3.01
N PRO A 218 -6.46 1.16 3.56
CA PRO A 218 -5.34 1.86 2.91
C PRO A 218 -5.05 1.40 1.49
N TYR A 219 -5.31 0.13 1.16
CA TYR A 219 -5.15 -0.41 -0.19
C TYR A 219 -5.93 0.36 -1.24
N LEU A 220 -7.17 0.75 -0.96
CA LEU A 220 -7.98 1.56 -1.88
C LEU A 220 -7.40 2.93 -2.18
N ARG A 221 -6.73 3.53 -1.21
CA ARG A 221 -6.12 4.86 -1.35
C ARG A 221 -4.82 4.82 -2.14
N THR A 222 -4.05 3.73 -2.00
CA THR A 222 -2.81 3.52 -2.73
C THR A 222 -3.05 2.92 -4.12
N HIS A 223 -4.10 2.09 -4.27
CA HIS A 223 -4.47 1.37 -5.48
C HIS A 223 -5.96 1.59 -5.79
N PRO A 224 -6.37 2.74 -6.36
CA PRO A 224 -7.78 3.02 -6.64
C PRO A 224 -8.41 1.92 -7.50
N ILE A 225 -9.50 1.33 -7.00
CA ILE A 225 -10.19 0.21 -7.66
C ILE A 225 -11.35 0.77 -8.46
N SER A 226 -11.18 0.94 -9.77
CA SER A 226 -12.29 1.29 -10.63
C SER A 226 -13.02 0.04 -11.15
N ARG A 227 -14.31 0.20 -11.52
CA ARG A 227 -15.06 -0.88 -12.17
C ARG A 227 -14.39 -1.34 -13.46
N ASP A 228 -13.75 -0.41 -14.17
CA ASP A 228 -13.02 -0.71 -15.39
C ASP A 228 -11.86 -1.67 -15.14
N ARG A 229 -11.06 -1.47 -14.06
CA ARG A 229 -9.97 -2.39 -13.70
C ARG A 229 -10.49 -3.80 -13.47
N ILE A 230 -11.56 -3.95 -12.68
CA ILE A 230 -12.18 -5.26 -12.41
C ILE A 230 -12.65 -5.91 -13.71
N SER A 231 -13.30 -5.14 -14.59
CA SER A 231 -13.78 -5.61 -15.89
C SER A 231 -12.62 -6.02 -16.81
N ASP A 232 -11.57 -5.19 -16.88
CA ASP A 232 -10.37 -5.46 -17.70
C ASP A 232 -9.70 -6.76 -17.25
N ILE A 233 -9.55 -7.01 -15.94
CA ILE A 233 -8.97 -8.26 -15.41
C ILE A 233 -9.87 -9.46 -15.73
N MET A 234 -11.18 -9.33 -15.55
CA MET A 234 -12.14 -10.41 -15.85
C MET A 234 -12.11 -10.80 -17.32
N GLU A 235 -12.12 -9.83 -18.22
CA GLU A 235 -12.08 -10.09 -19.66
C GLU A 235 -10.73 -10.74 -20.07
N ALA A 236 -9.62 -10.23 -19.57
CA ALA A 236 -8.29 -10.76 -19.86
C ALA A 236 -8.11 -12.20 -19.34
N THR A 237 -8.81 -12.58 -18.26
CA THR A 237 -8.68 -13.93 -17.67
C THR A 237 -9.72 -14.93 -18.16
N LYS A 238 -10.74 -14.49 -18.89
CA LYS A 238 -11.91 -15.29 -19.31
C LYS A 238 -11.55 -16.58 -20.04
N ASN A 239 -10.55 -16.52 -20.92
CA ASN A 239 -10.16 -17.63 -21.78
C ASN A 239 -8.86 -18.32 -21.33
N ILE A 240 -8.33 -17.93 -20.16
CA ILE A 240 -7.13 -18.55 -19.61
C ILE A 240 -7.52 -19.85 -18.92
N ASN A 241 -7.04 -20.97 -19.45
CA ASN A 241 -7.22 -22.27 -18.83
C ASN A 241 -6.05 -22.54 -17.87
N ILE A 242 -6.36 -22.70 -16.61
CA ILE A 242 -5.38 -23.03 -15.56
C ILE A 242 -5.64 -24.45 -15.10
N ASP A 243 -4.65 -25.29 -15.23
CA ASP A 243 -4.73 -26.66 -14.74
C ASP A 243 -4.76 -26.69 -13.22
N LYS A 244 -5.69 -27.46 -12.66
CA LYS A 244 -5.73 -27.71 -11.22
C LYS A 244 -4.59 -28.64 -10.86
N SER A 245 -3.52 -28.12 -10.31
CA SER A 245 -2.37 -28.90 -9.88
C SER A 245 -2.49 -29.34 -8.41
N GLU A 246 -1.86 -30.46 -8.07
CA GLU A 246 -1.73 -30.91 -6.66
C GLU A 246 -1.01 -29.86 -5.80
N ASN A 247 -0.11 -29.09 -6.40
CA ASN A 247 0.59 -27.98 -5.73
C ASN A 247 -0.39 -26.91 -5.22
N LEU A 248 -1.50 -26.66 -5.94
CA LEU A 248 -2.49 -25.69 -5.47
C LEU A 248 -3.16 -26.15 -4.17
N LEU A 249 -3.49 -27.45 -4.05
CA LEU A 249 -4.08 -27.99 -2.83
C LEU A 249 -3.11 -27.86 -1.64
N LEU A 250 -1.84 -28.16 -1.85
CA LEU A 250 -0.81 -28.00 -0.83
C LEU A 250 -0.65 -26.54 -0.41
N ASP A 251 -0.65 -25.61 -1.36
CA ASP A 251 -0.54 -24.19 -1.10
C ASP A 251 -1.76 -23.66 -0.31
N GLU A 252 -2.97 -24.15 -0.59
CA GLU A 252 -4.16 -23.81 0.19
C GLU A 252 -4.06 -24.33 1.64
N ILE A 253 -3.48 -25.51 1.85
CA ILE A 253 -3.22 -26.04 3.20
C ILE A 253 -2.20 -25.14 3.93
N LYS A 254 -1.09 -24.79 3.28
CA LYS A 254 -0.07 -23.87 3.82
C LYS A 254 -0.70 -22.50 4.14
N PHE A 255 -1.53 -21.98 3.24
CA PHE A 255 -2.20 -20.69 3.42
C PHE A 255 -3.14 -20.70 4.63
N LYS A 256 -3.99 -21.72 4.78
CA LYS A 256 -4.86 -21.89 5.95
C LYS A 256 -4.06 -21.97 7.25
N ARG A 257 -2.89 -22.61 7.25
CA ARG A 257 -1.99 -22.64 8.42
C ARG A 257 -1.45 -21.26 8.76
N ILE A 258 -1.04 -20.45 7.76
CA ILE A 258 -0.61 -19.05 7.99
C ILE A 258 -1.76 -18.25 8.61
N VAL A 259 -2.96 -18.34 8.04
CA VAL A 259 -4.15 -17.64 8.57
C VAL A 259 -4.42 -18.06 10.02
N ALA A 260 -4.43 -19.36 10.30
CA ALA A 260 -4.66 -19.91 11.64
C ALA A 260 -3.58 -19.41 12.64
N LYS A 261 -2.32 -19.39 12.21
CA LYS A 261 -1.19 -18.90 13.01
C LYS A 261 -1.32 -17.42 13.34
N ILE A 262 -1.58 -16.58 12.34
CA ILE A 262 -1.79 -15.14 12.52
C ILE A 262 -2.95 -14.91 13.50
N ILE A 263 -4.10 -15.56 13.29
CA ILE A 263 -5.26 -15.44 14.19
C ILE A 263 -4.90 -15.85 15.61
N ALA A 264 -4.19 -16.98 15.77
CA ALA A 264 -3.85 -17.52 17.08
C ALA A 264 -2.85 -16.64 17.85
N PHE A 265 -1.95 -15.93 17.17
CA PHE A 265 -0.98 -15.03 17.82
C PHE A 265 -1.48 -13.61 18.00
N THR A 266 -2.35 -13.10 17.12
CA THR A 266 -2.85 -11.72 17.17
C THR A 266 -4.10 -11.55 18.05
N ASN A 267 -4.88 -12.62 18.26
CA ASN A 267 -6.03 -12.61 19.16
C ASN A 267 -5.68 -13.16 20.56
N THR A 268 -6.59 -12.97 21.50
CA THR A 268 -6.51 -13.66 22.79
C THR A 268 -6.73 -15.16 22.61
N PRO A 269 -6.11 -16.03 23.42
CA PRO A 269 -6.31 -17.47 23.32
C PRO A 269 -7.79 -17.89 23.37
N GLY A 270 -8.57 -17.30 24.29
CA GLY A 270 -10.01 -17.57 24.37
C GLY A 270 -10.78 -17.24 23.09
N LYS A 271 -10.46 -16.10 22.45
CA LYS A 271 -11.06 -15.74 21.15
C LYS A 271 -10.63 -16.71 20.05
N THR A 272 -9.38 -17.15 20.04
CA THR A 272 -8.90 -18.16 19.09
C THR A 272 -9.66 -19.47 19.25
N LEU A 273 -9.88 -19.95 20.48
CA LEU A 273 -10.64 -21.17 20.75
C LEU A 273 -12.13 -21.07 20.36
N LEU A 274 -12.70 -19.87 20.38
CA LEU A 274 -14.05 -19.62 19.85
C LEU A 274 -14.10 -19.68 18.32
N LEU A 275 -13.10 -19.10 17.65
CA LEU A 275 -13.02 -19.09 16.18
C LEU A 275 -12.71 -20.50 15.62
N TYR A 276 -11.97 -21.32 16.36
CA TYR A 276 -11.59 -22.68 16.01
C TYR A 276 -12.13 -23.68 17.05
N PRO A 277 -13.43 -24.01 17.02
CA PRO A 277 -14.06 -24.86 18.03
C PRO A 277 -13.52 -26.29 17.94
N LYS A 278 -13.58 -27.03 19.05
CA LYS A 278 -13.15 -28.45 19.14
C LYS A 278 -13.89 -29.38 18.17
N SER A 279 -15.09 -29.02 17.74
CA SER A 279 -15.83 -29.74 16.72
C SER A 279 -15.19 -29.77 15.35
N SER A 280 -14.28 -28.79 15.06
CA SER A 280 -13.51 -28.79 13.81
C SER A 280 -12.31 -29.72 13.92
N SER A 281 -12.24 -30.71 13.03
CA SER A 281 -11.12 -31.65 12.89
C SER A 281 -10.09 -31.20 11.84
N GLN A 282 -10.28 -30.03 11.22
CA GLN A 282 -9.37 -29.52 10.19
C GLN A 282 -7.97 -29.22 10.78
N ILE A 283 -6.92 -29.43 10.00
CA ILE A 283 -5.53 -29.30 10.42
C ILE A 283 -5.22 -27.87 10.90
N ASP A 284 -5.69 -26.86 10.16
CA ASP A 284 -5.53 -25.45 10.50
C ASP A 284 -6.23 -25.11 11.84
N ALA A 285 -7.43 -25.68 12.08
CA ALA A 285 -8.14 -25.49 13.34
C ALA A 285 -7.42 -26.13 14.52
N LYS A 286 -6.90 -27.34 14.36
CA LYS A 286 -6.06 -28.00 15.36
C LYS A 286 -4.82 -27.17 15.65
N TYR A 287 -4.15 -26.70 14.62
CA TYR A 287 -2.96 -25.87 14.74
C TYR A 287 -3.22 -24.56 15.50
N ALA A 288 -4.32 -23.86 15.18
CA ALA A 288 -4.72 -22.65 15.91
C ALA A 288 -4.99 -22.94 17.40
N ARG A 289 -5.70 -24.05 17.71
CA ARG A 289 -5.97 -24.44 19.10
C ARG A 289 -4.71 -24.83 19.84
N ALA A 290 -3.79 -25.56 19.21
CA ALA A 290 -2.51 -25.91 19.81
C ALA A 290 -1.73 -24.65 20.24
N ILE A 291 -1.66 -23.64 19.36
CA ILE A 291 -1.04 -22.34 19.68
C ILE A 291 -1.79 -21.64 20.82
N ALA A 292 -3.13 -21.64 20.80
CA ALA A 292 -3.92 -21.00 21.85
C ALA A 292 -3.68 -21.66 23.21
N TYR A 293 -3.63 -23.00 23.30
CA TYR A 293 -3.33 -23.73 24.53
C TYR A 293 -1.90 -23.50 25.00
N LEU A 294 -0.92 -23.45 24.09
CA LEU A 294 0.46 -23.10 24.43
C LEU A 294 0.54 -21.71 25.08
N ARG A 295 -0.25 -20.74 24.60
CA ARG A 295 -0.34 -19.39 25.16
C ARG A 295 -1.14 -19.31 26.47
N LEU A 296 -1.89 -20.34 26.82
CA LEU A 296 -2.58 -20.52 28.11
C LEU A 296 -1.78 -21.36 29.11
N PRO A 297 -0.50 -21.55 28.93
CA PRO A 297 0.40 -22.62 29.41
C PRO A 297 -0.27 -23.97 29.72
N ASP A 298 -1.16 -24.42 28.86
CA ASP A 298 -1.83 -25.73 28.95
C ASP A 298 -1.25 -26.70 27.91
N LEU A 299 -0.03 -27.18 28.19
CA LEU A 299 0.74 -28.01 27.27
C LEU A 299 0.03 -29.32 26.94
N ASP A 300 -0.64 -29.93 27.93
CA ASP A 300 -1.35 -31.21 27.74
C ASP A 300 -2.45 -31.10 26.68
N LYS A 301 -3.23 -30.02 26.74
CA LYS A 301 -4.24 -29.76 25.70
C LYS A 301 -3.59 -29.37 24.36
N GLY A 302 -2.49 -28.61 24.39
CA GLY A 302 -1.78 -28.25 23.19
C GLY A 302 -1.24 -29.44 22.41
N ILE A 303 -0.60 -30.40 23.12
CA ILE A 303 -0.07 -31.65 22.55
C ILE A 303 -1.17 -32.54 21.96
N LYS A 304 -2.35 -32.59 22.60
CA LYS A 304 -3.49 -33.37 22.08
C LYS A 304 -4.10 -32.85 20.76
N GLU A 305 -3.79 -31.62 20.37
CA GLU A 305 -4.27 -31.04 19.11
C GLU A 305 -3.33 -31.31 17.93
N ILE A 306 -2.09 -31.73 18.21
CA ILE A 306 -1.07 -32.06 17.21
C ILE A 306 -1.09 -33.55 16.90
#